data_a8ebf540afb11c47d5875a4ad1666ddf
#
_entry.id   a8ebf540afb11c47d5875a4ad1666ddf
#
_cell.length_a   1.000
_cell.length_b   1.000
_cell.length_c   1.000
_cell.angle_alpha   90.00
_cell.angle_beta   90.00
_cell.angle_gamma   90.00
#
_symmetry.space_group_name_H-M   'P 1'
#
loop_
_entity.id
_entity.type
_entity.pdbx_description
1 polymer ?
#
loop_
_entity_poly.entity_id
_entity_poly.type
_entity_poly.pdbx_seq_one_letter_code
_entity_poly.pdbx_strand_id
1 'polypeptide(L)'
;MNQYHIIDNILFSDENVRQIDHVVVCDYGIFMIETKTWKGDIFYNTNKEALQGTAYRFLEKYLFNDKFEKAYKTFVLKSDKDGKFEVLDYGNPYQQVRQSIYKVYHYFNKKYYVNGLVYFNYKAEADHYIFFDGSEENNPIKAVNQIEHLVAYFDDKIKNSKKYMNSDDINAVATKLKENMMI
;
A
#
# COMPACT_ATOMS: atom_id res chain seq x y z
N MET A 1 -3.13 7.11 -20.76
CA MET A 1 -1.90 6.28 -20.64
C MET A 1 -1.59 5.71 -22.02
N ASN A 2 -0.46 6.09 -22.61
CA ASN A 2 -0.14 5.70 -23.99
C ASN A 2 0.80 4.47 -24.05
N GLN A 3 1.62 4.32 -23.03
CA GLN A 3 2.55 3.20 -22.85
C GLN A 3 2.68 2.87 -21.39
N TYR A 4 2.77 1.59 -21.06
CA TYR A 4 3.02 1.14 -19.68
C TYR A 4 3.68 -0.24 -19.67
N HIS A 5 4.39 -0.53 -18.57
CA HIS A 5 4.87 -1.85 -18.21
C HIS A 5 4.33 -2.23 -16.82
N ILE A 6 3.92 -3.48 -16.68
CA ILE A 6 3.63 -4.09 -15.38
C ILE A 6 4.77 -5.07 -15.09
N ILE A 7 5.35 -4.99 -13.92
CA ILE A 7 6.48 -5.80 -13.48
C ILE A 7 6.13 -6.35 -12.09
N ASP A 8 6.18 -7.66 -11.95
CA ASP A 8 5.79 -8.36 -10.73
C ASP A 8 7.02 -8.89 -9.99
N ASN A 9 6.88 -9.04 -8.66
CA ASN A 9 7.86 -9.68 -7.80
C ASN A 9 9.28 -9.10 -7.91
N ILE A 10 9.41 -7.80 -7.77
CA ILE A 10 10.72 -7.12 -7.79
C ILE A 10 11.37 -7.29 -6.41
N LEU A 11 12.64 -7.73 -6.40
CA LEU A 11 13.44 -7.86 -5.20
C LEU A 11 14.57 -6.84 -5.19
N PHE A 12 14.56 -5.94 -4.23
CA PHE A 12 15.69 -5.07 -3.95
C PHE A 12 16.56 -5.71 -2.86
N SER A 13 17.75 -6.18 -3.23
CA SER A 13 18.68 -6.95 -2.38
C SER A 13 19.79 -6.09 -1.77
N ASP A 14 19.46 -4.93 -1.23
CA ASP A 14 20.36 -4.21 -0.33
C ASP A 14 20.23 -4.75 1.11
N GLU A 15 20.86 -4.11 2.10
CA GLU A 15 20.91 -4.55 3.51
C GLU A 15 19.55 -4.98 4.12
N ASN A 16 18.43 -4.59 3.49
CA ASN A 16 17.08 -5.01 3.86
C ASN A 16 16.34 -5.47 2.60
N VAL A 17 16.39 -6.76 2.32
CA VAL A 17 15.66 -7.38 1.21
C VAL A 17 14.20 -6.97 1.26
N ARG A 18 13.70 -6.37 0.16
CA ARG A 18 12.31 -5.98 0.01
C ARG A 18 11.75 -6.52 -1.28
N GLN A 19 10.67 -7.25 -1.15
CA GLN A 19 9.84 -7.62 -2.27
C GLN A 19 8.78 -6.54 -2.48
N ILE A 20 8.55 -6.19 -3.74
CA ILE A 20 7.44 -5.36 -4.20
C ILE A 20 6.59 -6.24 -5.10
N ASP A 21 5.31 -6.38 -4.77
CA ASP A 21 4.45 -7.33 -5.47
C ASP A 21 4.23 -6.92 -6.93
N HIS A 22 3.82 -5.66 -7.17
CA HIS A 22 3.57 -5.17 -8.51
C HIS A 22 4.09 -3.74 -8.68
N VAL A 23 4.71 -3.46 -9.83
CA VAL A 23 5.10 -2.12 -10.23
C VAL A 23 4.54 -1.80 -11.61
N VAL A 24 3.85 -0.68 -11.73
CA VAL A 24 3.39 -0.11 -12.99
C VAL A 24 4.27 1.07 -13.34
N VAL A 25 4.92 1.02 -14.51
CA VAL A 25 5.73 2.12 -15.04
C VAL A 25 5.01 2.72 -16.23
N CYS A 26 4.71 4.00 -16.19
CA CYS A 26 3.97 4.68 -17.27
C CYS A 26 4.35 6.16 -17.37
N ASP A 27 3.75 6.86 -18.33
CA ASP A 27 3.99 8.28 -18.58
C ASP A 27 3.66 9.22 -17.38
N TYR A 28 2.93 8.72 -16.36
CA TYR A 28 2.63 9.45 -15.13
C TYR A 28 3.55 9.10 -13.94
N GLY A 29 4.55 8.22 -14.15
CA GLY A 29 5.52 7.82 -13.12
C GLY A 29 5.55 6.33 -12.85
N ILE A 30 6.07 6.00 -11.68
CA ILE A 30 6.20 4.63 -11.15
C ILE A 30 5.16 4.45 -10.05
N PHE A 31 4.36 3.39 -10.14
CA PHE A 31 3.33 3.06 -9.16
C PHE A 31 3.62 1.70 -8.56
N MET A 32 3.77 1.65 -7.25
CA MET A 32 3.97 0.40 -6.51
C MET A 32 2.66 -0.02 -5.87
N ILE A 33 2.32 -1.30 -6.03
CA ILE A 33 1.10 -1.89 -5.49
C ILE A 33 1.51 -3.05 -4.58
N GLU A 34 1.22 -2.91 -3.32
CA GLU A 34 1.36 -3.97 -2.33
C GLU A 34 0.01 -4.69 -2.21
N THR A 35 0.00 -6.00 -2.39
CA THR A 35 -1.22 -6.81 -2.34
C THR A 35 -1.31 -7.56 -1.01
N LYS A 36 -2.46 -7.51 -0.36
CA LYS A 36 -2.74 -8.25 0.87
C LYS A 36 -4.03 -9.04 0.73
N THR A 37 -4.01 -10.30 1.19
CA THR A 37 -5.17 -11.20 1.18
C THR A 37 -5.78 -11.36 2.58
N TRP A 38 -5.71 -10.32 3.40
CA TRP A 38 -6.21 -10.34 4.77
C TRP A 38 -7.74 -10.34 4.78
N LYS A 39 -8.32 -11.03 5.75
CA LYS A 39 -9.77 -11.17 5.89
C LYS A 39 -10.22 -10.60 7.21
N GLY A 40 -11.28 -9.80 7.21
CA GLY A 40 -11.88 -9.15 8.37
C GLY A 40 -11.97 -7.62 8.17
N ASP A 41 -12.41 -6.92 9.20
CA ASP A 41 -12.48 -5.46 9.19
C ASP A 41 -11.09 -4.88 9.37
N ILE A 42 -10.61 -4.13 8.39
CA ILE A 42 -9.25 -3.62 8.35
C ILE A 42 -9.21 -2.19 8.86
N PHE A 43 -8.40 -1.96 9.87
CA PHE A 43 -8.01 -0.66 10.38
C PHE A 43 -6.64 -0.33 9.81
N TYR A 44 -6.63 0.37 8.68
CA TYR A 44 -5.44 0.65 7.92
C TYR A 44 -4.76 1.92 8.42
N ASN A 45 -3.47 1.79 8.80
CA ASN A 45 -2.61 2.91 9.24
C ASN A 45 -3.29 3.80 10.30
N THR A 46 -3.97 3.19 11.27
CA THR A 46 -4.69 3.91 12.32
C THR A 46 -3.75 4.30 13.47
N ASN A 47 -4.10 5.36 14.16
CA ASN A 47 -3.42 5.82 15.37
C ASN A 47 -4.37 5.74 16.58
N LYS A 48 -3.83 6.06 17.75
CA LYS A 48 -4.55 6.04 19.02
C LYS A 48 -5.73 7.02 19.02
N GLU A 49 -5.51 8.21 18.48
CA GLU A 49 -6.48 9.30 18.43
C GLU A 49 -7.69 8.94 17.57
N ALA A 50 -7.46 8.23 16.47
CA ALA A 50 -8.53 7.78 15.58
C ALA A 50 -9.49 6.78 16.25
N LEU A 51 -9.03 6.02 17.23
CA LEU A 51 -9.89 5.07 17.97
C LEU A 51 -10.71 5.77 19.04
N GLN A 52 -10.26 6.90 19.60
CA GLN A 52 -10.89 7.54 20.76
C GLN A 52 -12.34 7.97 20.52
N GLY A 53 -12.69 8.38 19.30
CA GLY A 53 -14.04 8.78 18.91
C GLY A 53 -14.97 7.65 18.49
N THR A 54 -14.54 6.39 18.61
CA THR A 54 -15.26 5.22 18.10
C THR A 54 -15.63 4.23 19.18
N ALA A 55 -16.53 3.29 18.86
CA ALA A 55 -16.85 2.13 19.72
C ALA A 55 -15.62 1.23 19.97
N TYR A 56 -14.58 1.34 19.14
CA TYR A 56 -13.34 0.57 19.21
C TYR A 56 -12.28 1.15 20.16
N ARG A 57 -12.60 2.21 20.90
CA ARG A 57 -11.70 2.84 21.89
C ARG A 57 -11.09 1.83 22.88
N PHE A 58 -11.80 0.76 23.22
CA PHE A 58 -11.28 -0.27 24.11
C PHE A 58 -10.03 -0.98 23.58
N LEU A 59 -9.80 -0.99 22.26
CA LEU A 59 -8.62 -1.57 21.64
C LEU A 59 -7.36 -0.75 21.88
N GLU A 60 -7.48 0.54 22.22
CA GLU A 60 -6.36 1.45 22.46
C GLU A 60 -5.32 0.86 23.41
N LYS A 61 -5.76 0.39 24.56
CA LYS A 61 -4.89 -0.15 25.62
C LYS A 61 -4.15 -1.43 25.21
N TYR A 62 -4.68 -2.18 24.23
CA TYR A 62 -4.08 -3.43 23.76
C TYR A 62 -3.13 -3.19 22.58
N LEU A 63 -3.45 -2.23 21.73
CA LEU A 63 -2.72 -1.99 20.50
C LEU A 63 -1.61 -0.95 20.65
N PHE A 64 -1.78 0.03 21.54
CA PHE A 64 -0.88 1.18 21.69
C PHE A 64 -0.26 1.26 23.09
N ASN A 65 -0.03 0.11 23.73
CA ASN A 65 0.48 0.03 25.10
C ASN A 65 2.01 -0.04 25.22
N ASP A 66 2.73 -0.03 24.12
CA ASP A 66 4.17 -0.23 24.10
C ASP A 66 4.96 1.06 24.37
N LYS A 67 6.02 0.94 25.18
CA LYS A 67 7.00 2.01 25.42
C LYS A 67 7.68 2.51 24.11
N PHE A 68 7.55 1.77 23.04
CA PHE A 68 7.98 2.10 21.68
C PHE A 68 6.76 2.31 20.79
N GLU A 69 5.96 3.31 21.10
CA GLU A 69 4.75 3.66 20.34
C GLU A 69 5.09 3.83 18.87
N LYS A 70 4.79 2.82 18.08
CA LYS A 70 4.53 3.05 16.67
C LYS A 70 3.25 3.86 16.63
N ALA A 71 3.37 5.14 16.30
CA ALA A 71 2.24 6.07 16.28
C ALA A 71 1.09 5.59 15.38
N TYR A 72 1.37 4.70 14.42
CA TYR A 72 0.40 4.15 13.46
C TYR A 72 0.53 2.63 13.35
N LYS A 73 -0.61 1.94 13.37
CA LYS A 73 -0.70 0.48 13.18
C LYS A 73 -1.75 0.13 12.15
N THR A 74 -1.56 -1.01 11.49
CA THR A 74 -2.60 -1.66 10.70
C THR A 74 -2.94 -2.98 11.37
N PHE A 75 -4.20 -3.22 11.63
CA PHE A 75 -4.69 -4.46 12.22
C PHE A 75 -6.00 -4.89 11.60
N VAL A 76 -6.33 -6.15 11.80
CA VAL A 76 -7.58 -6.75 11.33
C VAL A 76 -8.39 -7.20 12.51
N LEU A 77 -9.65 -6.80 12.56
CA LEU A 77 -10.63 -7.29 13.49
C LEU A 77 -11.46 -8.38 12.81
N LYS A 78 -11.46 -9.57 13.39
CA LYS A 78 -12.35 -10.65 12.98
C LYS A 78 -13.37 -10.92 14.06
N SER A 79 -14.59 -11.20 13.65
CA SER A 79 -15.62 -11.77 14.54
C SER A 79 -15.98 -13.16 14.05
N ASP A 80 -16.17 -14.08 14.97
CA ASP A 80 -16.76 -15.39 14.67
C ASP A 80 -18.30 -15.37 14.84
N LYS A 81 -18.93 -16.48 14.50
CA LYS A 81 -20.38 -16.65 14.62
C LYS A 81 -20.87 -16.62 16.06
N ASP A 82 -19.99 -16.85 17.02
CA ASP A 82 -20.28 -16.87 18.46
C ASP A 82 -20.04 -15.51 19.12
N GLY A 83 -19.71 -14.48 18.31
CA GLY A 83 -19.47 -13.10 18.77
C GLY A 83 -18.11 -12.90 19.44
N LYS A 84 -17.16 -13.82 19.27
CA LYS A 84 -15.79 -13.62 19.72
C LYS A 84 -15.03 -12.76 18.74
N PHE A 85 -14.22 -11.87 19.27
CA PHE A 85 -13.34 -11.00 18.50
C PHE A 85 -11.90 -11.49 18.56
N GLU A 86 -11.24 -11.47 17.42
CA GLU A 86 -9.81 -11.69 17.28
C GLU A 86 -9.18 -10.47 16.62
N VAL A 87 -8.13 -9.93 17.25
CA VAL A 87 -7.34 -8.81 16.68
C VAL A 87 -6.04 -9.38 16.16
N LEU A 88 -5.79 -9.21 14.87
CA LEU A 88 -4.63 -9.74 14.19
C LEU A 88 -3.74 -8.59 13.71
N ASP A 89 -2.47 -8.62 14.10
CA ASP A 89 -1.43 -7.70 13.63
C ASP A 89 -0.51 -8.45 12.65
N TYR A 90 -0.64 -8.12 11.35
CA TYR A 90 0.20 -8.66 10.29
C TYR A 90 1.28 -7.66 9.84
N GLY A 91 1.55 -6.64 10.66
CA GLY A 91 2.43 -5.53 10.33
C GLY A 91 1.72 -4.38 9.62
N ASN A 92 2.47 -3.35 9.25
CA ASN A 92 1.90 -2.14 8.66
C ASN A 92 2.25 -2.02 7.17
N PRO A 93 1.35 -2.39 6.24
CA PRO A 93 1.59 -2.31 4.80
C PRO A 93 1.76 -0.85 4.31
N TYR A 94 1.18 0.14 4.97
CA TYR A 94 1.46 1.55 4.69
C TYR A 94 2.96 1.85 4.81
N GLN A 95 3.58 1.43 5.92
CA GLN A 95 5.00 1.64 6.15
C GLN A 95 5.87 0.81 5.19
N GLN A 96 5.40 -0.38 4.80
CA GLN A 96 6.08 -1.21 3.80
C GLN A 96 6.15 -0.48 2.46
N VAL A 97 5.03 0.00 1.95
CA VAL A 97 4.97 0.75 0.68
C VAL A 97 5.76 2.05 0.76
N ARG A 98 5.64 2.80 1.87
CA ARG A 98 6.39 4.05 2.07
C ARG A 98 7.90 3.84 1.97
N GLN A 99 8.41 2.77 2.61
CA GLN A 99 9.83 2.43 2.54
C GLN A 99 10.25 1.98 1.14
N SER A 100 9.38 1.24 0.44
CA SER A 100 9.62 0.82 -0.94
C SER A 100 9.64 2.01 -1.90
N ILE A 101 8.72 2.98 -1.74
CA ILE A 101 8.74 4.25 -2.47
C ILE A 101 10.09 4.95 -2.30
N TYR A 102 10.55 5.07 -1.06
CA TYR A 102 11.82 5.71 -0.76
C TYR A 102 13.00 5.01 -1.46
N LYS A 103 13.05 3.67 -1.39
CA LYS A 103 14.09 2.87 -2.05
C LYS A 103 14.08 3.07 -3.57
N VAL A 104 12.93 2.89 -4.22
CA VAL A 104 12.81 3.06 -5.68
C VAL A 104 13.15 4.48 -6.11
N TYR A 105 12.69 5.49 -5.38
CA TYR A 105 13.02 6.88 -5.63
C TYR A 105 14.53 7.14 -5.59
N HIS A 106 15.23 6.59 -4.58
CA HIS A 106 16.69 6.71 -4.46
C HIS A 106 17.43 5.87 -5.50
N TYR A 107 16.94 4.66 -5.83
CA TYR A 107 17.52 3.79 -6.85
C TYR A 107 17.61 4.48 -8.22
N PHE A 108 16.64 5.32 -8.53
CA PHE A 108 16.64 6.15 -9.74
C PHE A 108 17.18 7.57 -9.51
N ASN A 109 18.02 7.79 -8.50
CA ASN A 109 18.62 9.10 -8.19
C ASN A 109 17.60 10.23 -8.08
N LYS A 110 16.42 9.96 -7.56
CA LYS A 110 15.32 10.91 -7.36
C LYS A 110 14.77 11.53 -8.66
N LYS A 111 15.02 10.88 -9.79
CA LYS A 111 14.65 11.41 -11.11
C LYS A 111 13.15 11.28 -11.40
N TYR A 112 12.52 10.19 -10.96
CA TYR A 112 11.14 9.86 -11.33
C TYR A 112 10.21 9.93 -10.13
N TYR A 113 8.97 10.35 -10.39
CA TYR A 113 7.92 10.36 -9.37
C TYR A 113 7.45 8.93 -9.06
N VAL A 114 7.44 8.58 -7.77
CA VAL A 114 7.06 7.24 -7.32
C VAL A 114 5.84 7.35 -6.42
N ASN A 115 4.78 6.63 -6.78
CA ASN A 115 3.55 6.51 -6.02
C ASN A 115 3.43 5.10 -5.43
N GLY A 116 2.51 4.92 -4.50
CA GLY A 116 2.19 3.59 -3.99
C GLY A 116 0.77 3.51 -3.45
N LEU A 117 0.27 2.30 -3.41
CA LEU A 117 -1.00 1.97 -2.80
C LEU A 117 -0.97 0.54 -2.23
N VAL A 118 -1.91 0.24 -1.34
CA VAL A 118 -2.15 -1.12 -0.84
C VAL A 118 -3.47 -1.62 -1.40
N TYR A 119 -3.44 -2.78 -2.04
CA TYR A 119 -4.63 -3.46 -2.53
C TYR A 119 -4.96 -4.67 -1.66
N PHE A 120 -6.05 -4.57 -0.92
CA PHE A 120 -6.59 -5.70 -0.18
C PHE A 120 -7.46 -6.56 -1.10
N ASN A 121 -6.84 -7.60 -1.68
CA ASN A 121 -7.51 -8.49 -2.63
C ASN A 121 -8.33 -9.54 -1.89
N TYR A 122 -9.62 -9.29 -1.73
CA TYR A 122 -10.55 -10.27 -1.19
C TYR A 122 -11.16 -11.12 -2.31
N LYS A 123 -11.38 -12.40 -2.01
CA LYS A 123 -12.31 -13.18 -2.81
C LYS A 123 -13.73 -12.64 -2.56
N ALA A 124 -14.52 -12.53 -3.64
CA ALA A 124 -15.82 -11.84 -3.68
C ALA A 124 -16.89 -12.29 -2.66
N GLU A 125 -16.65 -13.37 -1.92
CA GLU A 125 -17.61 -13.96 -0.96
C GLU A 125 -17.44 -13.44 0.47
N ALA A 126 -16.54 -12.51 0.71
CA ALA A 126 -16.22 -12.09 2.06
C ALA A 126 -16.66 -10.64 2.29
N ASP A 127 -17.58 -10.45 3.23
CA ASP A 127 -17.93 -9.15 3.80
C ASP A 127 -16.72 -8.56 4.55
N HIS A 128 -15.78 -7.96 3.81
CA HIS A 128 -14.58 -7.38 4.38
C HIS A 128 -14.47 -5.93 3.97
N TYR A 129 -14.23 -5.09 4.94
CA TYR A 129 -14.19 -3.65 4.75
C TYR A 129 -12.83 -3.09 5.16
N ILE A 130 -12.37 -2.08 4.44
CA ILE A 130 -11.44 -1.12 5.02
C ILE A 130 -12.31 -0.24 5.92
N PHE A 131 -12.33 -0.58 7.20
CA PHE A 131 -13.18 0.08 8.18
C PHE A 131 -12.69 1.49 8.50
N PHE A 132 -11.38 1.66 8.48
CA PHE A 132 -10.73 2.93 8.72
C PHE A 132 -9.49 3.05 7.83
N ASP A 133 -9.40 4.13 7.07
CA ASP A 133 -8.22 4.48 6.27
C ASP A 133 -7.54 5.71 6.88
N GLY A 134 -6.40 5.49 7.53
CA GLY A 134 -5.57 6.53 8.14
C GLY A 134 -4.50 7.08 7.20
N SER A 135 -4.67 6.97 5.88
CA SER A 135 -3.76 7.61 4.93
C SER A 135 -3.86 9.14 5.00
N GLU A 136 -2.72 9.81 4.93
CA GLU A 136 -2.65 11.27 4.98
C GLU A 136 -2.97 11.89 3.62
N GLU A 137 -3.62 13.07 3.60
CA GLU A 137 -3.98 13.78 2.36
C GLU A 137 -2.77 14.17 1.51
N ASN A 138 -1.65 14.54 2.13
CA ASN A 138 -0.45 15.06 1.44
C ASN A 138 0.53 13.98 0.96
N ASN A 139 0.39 12.75 1.43
CA ASN A 139 1.17 11.60 0.98
C ASN A 139 0.30 10.34 1.06
N PRO A 140 -0.72 10.26 0.24
CA PRO A 140 -1.72 9.22 0.38
C PRO A 140 -1.24 7.91 -0.24
N ILE A 141 -0.69 7.04 0.61
CA ILE A 141 -0.60 5.62 0.28
C ILE A 141 -1.95 5.03 0.64
N LYS A 142 -2.90 5.16 -0.26
CA LYS A 142 -4.28 4.74 -0.05
C LYS A 142 -4.39 3.22 0.02
N ALA A 143 -5.39 2.77 0.74
CA ALA A 143 -5.82 1.39 0.70
C ALA A 143 -7.09 1.27 -0.15
N VAL A 144 -7.14 0.25 -1.00
CA VAL A 144 -8.31 -0.10 -1.81
C VAL A 144 -8.60 -1.59 -1.67
N ASN A 145 -9.87 -1.98 -1.79
CA ASN A 145 -10.29 -3.38 -1.62
C ASN A 145 -11.20 -3.88 -2.75
N GLN A 146 -11.45 -3.08 -3.76
CA GLN A 146 -12.24 -3.43 -4.93
C GLN A 146 -11.48 -3.01 -6.18
N ILE A 147 -11.66 -3.77 -7.26
CA ILE A 147 -10.99 -3.48 -8.53
C ILE A 147 -11.43 -2.11 -9.10
N GLU A 148 -12.68 -1.75 -8.89
CA GLU A 148 -13.26 -0.47 -9.29
C GLU A 148 -12.57 0.71 -8.60
N HIS A 149 -12.24 0.57 -7.32
CA HIS A 149 -11.48 1.58 -6.56
C HIS A 149 -10.03 1.68 -7.04
N LEU A 150 -9.42 0.53 -7.41
CA LEU A 150 -8.08 0.51 -8.01
C LEU A 150 -8.08 1.25 -9.36
N VAL A 151 -9.07 0.96 -10.23
CA VAL A 151 -9.24 1.66 -11.51
C VAL A 151 -9.46 3.16 -11.29
N ALA A 152 -10.37 3.53 -10.39
CA ALA A 152 -10.64 4.93 -10.06
C ALA A 152 -9.40 5.68 -9.55
N TYR A 153 -8.53 5.01 -8.77
CA TYR A 153 -7.26 5.58 -8.32
C TYR A 153 -6.35 5.95 -9.51
N PHE A 154 -6.20 5.05 -10.48
CA PHE A 154 -5.40 5.32 -11.68
C PHE A 154 -6.04 6.39 -12.56
N ASP A 155 -7.35 6.38 -12.74
CA ASP A 155 -8.09 7.39 -13.51
C ASP A 155 -7.90 8.78 -12.91
N ASP A 156 -7.99 8.91 -11.57
CA ASP A 156 -7.71 10.16 -10.87
C ASP A 156 -6.28 10.65 -11.11
N LYS A 157 -5.28 9.75 -11.02
CA LYS A 157 -3.89 10.10 -11.30
C LYS A 157 -3.67 10.54 -12.74
N ILE A 158 -4.27 9.86 -13.71
CA ILE A 158 -4.20 10.20 -15.13
C ILE A 158 -4.84 11.58 -15.39
N LYS A 159 -5.97 11.85 -14.76
CA LYS A 159 -6.73 13.10 -14.94
C LYS A 159 -6.04 14.31 -14.29
N ASN A 160 -5.48 14.11 -13.11
CA ASN A 160 -5.01 15.20 -12.24
C ASN A 160 -3.49 15.36 -12.20
N SER A 161 -2.72 14.49 -12.87
CA SER A 161 -1.26 14.56 -12.92
C SER A 161 -0.76 14.97 -14.29
N LYS A 162 0.43 15.60 -14.31
CA LYS A 162 1.18 15.82 -15.56
C LYS A 162 1.93 14.55 -15.95
N LYS A 163 2.22 14.39 -17.24
CA LYS A 163 3.13 13.38 -17.71
C LYS A 163 4.57 13.75 -17.35
N TYR A 164 5.27 12.80 -16.72
CA TYR A 164 6.64 12.99 -16.23
C TYR A 164 7.68 12.19 -17.02
N MET A 165 7.25 11.16 -17.75
CA MET A 165 8.12 10.23 -18.44
C MET A 165 7.73 10.15 -19.91
N ASN A 166 8.73 10.11 -20.79
CA ASN A 166 8.58 9.76 -22.19
C ASN A 166 8.78 8.24 -22.39
N SER A 167 8.62 7.75 -23.63
CA SER A 167 8.75 6.34 -23.96
C SER A 167 10.13 5.75 -23.64
N ASP A 168 11.19 6.53 -23.83
CA ASP A 168 12.57 6.08 -23.55
C ASP A 168 12.79 5.95 -22.04
N ASP A 169 12.33 6.92 -21.25
CA ASP A 169 12.35 6.84 -19.78
C ASP A 169 11.58 5.61 -19.28
N ILE A 170 10.37 5.36 -19.81
CA ILE A 170 9.53 4.22 -19.41
C ILE A 170 10.26 2.91 -19.69
N ASN A 171 10.83 2.74 -20.89
CA ASN A 171 11.56 1.54 -21.26
C ASN A 171 12.83 1.35 -20.43
N ALA A 172 13.60 2.41 -20.22
CA ALA A 172 14.82 2.36 -19.41
C ALA A 172 14.53 1.97 -17.95
N VAL A 173 13.51 2.57 -17.34
CA VAL A 173 13.08 2.23 -15.97
C VAL A 173 12.58 0.79 -15.91
N ALA A 174 11.72 0.36 -16.84
CA ALA A 174 11.19 -0.99 -16.85
C ALA A 174 12.29 -2.04 -17.02
N THR A 175 13.26 -1.81 -17.91
CA THR A 175 14.42 -2.70 -18.10
C THR A 175 15.23 -2.82 -16.81
N LYS A 176 15.57 -1.69 -16.19
CA LYS A 176 16.35 -1.66 -14.97
C LYS A 176 15.65 -2.31 -13.77
N LEU A 177 14.31 -2.19 -13.67
CA LEU A 177 13.53 -2.88 -12.64
C LEU A 177 13.49 -4.40 -12.89
N LYS A 178 13.39 -4.84 -14.15
CA LYS A 178 13.40 -6.26 -14.51
C LYS A 178 14.70 -6.97 -14.15
N GLU A 179 15.82 -6.28 -14.09
CA GLU A 179 17.10 -6.82 -13.61
C GLU A 179 17.03 -7.25 -12.13
N ASN A 180 16.06 -6.74 -11.38
CA ASN A 180 15.80 -7.08 -9.99
C ASN A 180 14.59 -8.00 -9.79
N MET A 181 14.06 -8.61 -10.86
CA MET A 181 12.99 -9.61 -10.72
C MET A 181 13.53 -10.88 -10.07
N MET A 182 12.72 -11.46 -9.18
CA MET A 182 12.96 -12.84 -8.73
C MET A 182 12.73 -13.78 -9.91
N ILE A 183 13.74 -14.57 -10.25
CA ILE A 183 13.64 -15.68 -11.22
C ILE A 183 13.12 -16.91 -10.52
#